data_21b608ce155be760d3eddca7345250ea
#
_entry.id   21b608ce155be760d3eddca7345250ea
#
_cell.length_a   1.000
_cell.length_b   1.000
_cell.length_c   1.000
_cell.angle_alpha   90.00
_cell.angle_beta   90.00
_cell.angle_gamma   90.00
#
_symmetry.space_group_name_H-M   'P 1'
#
loop_
_entity.id
_entity.type
_entity.pdbx_description
1 polymer ?
#
loop_
_entity_poly.entity_id
_entity_poly.type
_entity_poly.pdbx_seq_one_letter_code
_entity_poly.pdbx_strand_id
1 'polypeptide(L)'
;MASILVTGASGMIGLYLTSSLLHKKPRVFGIDTRKNEFIGTDPNYTFIQCDITDKDAITNVIDSNKIDVVVHLANSVDNDIDPYVTDAEMKKSKICDKFIYAAANKAEVRSFILLSTTAIYGVQKGREPIRETAPEKGNSNYADLKMTSEKIMQKEFKKSETIPVIARVAPIYDAEYTQNLRDRVFDAKENVAYIFNDGEYGFSFCCVFNLIDFINGIINVPTGRYEGIYNLADSRLITAKEIIDYEKEHHRIGAVIQKSPGMGLSINKGKMKTDYRYFDPSITFNNWNIDNTRAKRIAPFRWTLSNTK
;
A
#
# COMPACT_ATOMS: atom_id res chain seq x y z
N MET A 1 -7.89 3.78 27.10
CA MET A 1 -8.30 3.07 25.88
C MET A 1 -7.80 3.92 24.74
N ALA A 2 -7.04 3.35 23.79
CA ALA A 2 -6.44 4.13 22.71
C ALA A 2 -7.51 4.70 21.77
N SER A 3 -7.27 5.93 21.28
CA SER A 3 -8.08 6.59 20.25
C SER A 3 -7.29 6.58 18.94
N ILE A 4 -7.84 5.95 17.91
CA ILE A 4 -7.16 5.72 16.65
C ILE A 4 -7.88 6.46 15.55
N LEU A 5 -7.15 7.30 14.80
CA LEU A 5 -7.66 7.96 13.60
C LEU A 5 -7.21 7.17 12.37
N VAL A 6 -8.15 6.79 11.51
CA VAL A 6 -7.91 6.18 10.21
C VAL A 6 -8.36 7.17 9.12
N THR A 7 -7.43 7.67 8.32
CA THR A 7 -7.77 8.48 7.15
C THR A 7 -7.94 7.57 5.93
N GLY A 8 -8.85 7.91 5.02
CA GLY A 8 -9.20 6.99 3.94
C GLY A 8 -10.00 5.77 4.42
N ALA A 9 -10.80 5.98 5.46
CA ALA A 9 -11.52 4.92 6.17
C ALA A 9 -12.55 4.19 5.32
N SER A 10 -13.04 4.81 4.23
CA SER A 10 -14.01 4.21 3.31
C SER A 10 -13.38 3.48 2.12
N GLY A 11 -12.04 3.55 1.99
CA GLY A 11 -11.31 2.74 1.02
C GLY A 11 -11.20 1.28 1.46
N MET A 12 -10.81 0.38 0.54
CA MET A 12 -10.67 -1.06 0.81
C MET A 12 -9.83 -1.34 2.06
N ILE A 13 -8.61 -0.81 2.14
CA ILE A 13 -7.71 -1.01 3.29
C ILE A 13 -8.32 -0.42 4.56
N GLY A 14 -8.92 0.78 4.45
CA GLY A 14 -9.58 1.46 5.57
C GLY A 14 -10.70 0.65 6.18
N LEU A 15 -11.51 -0.01 5.36
CA LEU A 15 -12.59 -0.90 5.81
C LEU A 15 -12.07 -2.12 6.56
N TYR A 16 -11.11 -2.84 5.98
CA TYR A 16 -10.49 -4.00 6.65
C TYR A 16 -9.82 -3.61 7.96
N LEU A 17 -9.06 -2.50 7.96
CA LEU A 17 -8.40 -2.02 9.17
C LEU A 17 -9.40 -1.64 10.25
N THR A 18 -10.40 -0.82 9.91
CA THR A 18 -11.41 -0.36 10.86
C THR A 18 -12.18 -1.53 11.47
N SER A 19 -12.62 -2.49 10.63
CA SER A 19 -13.27 -3.71 11.12
C SER A 19 -12.38 -4.50 12.07
N SER A 20 -11.11 -4.69 11.72
CA SER A 20 -10.15 -5.39 12.58
C SER A 20 -9.88 -4.69 13.90
N LEU A 21 -9.78 -3.36 13.90
CA LEU A 21 -9.58 -2.55 15.11
C LEU A 21 -10.78 -2.67 16.06
N LEU A 22 -12.00 -2.58 15.55
CA LEU A 22 -13.22 -2.61 16.37
C LEU A 22 -13.37 -3.93 17.13
N HIS A 23 -12.89 -5.05 16.60
CA HIS A 23 -12.85 -6.31 17.37
C HIS A 23 -12.01 -6.24 18.64
N LYS A 24 -11.04 -5.32 18.72
CA LYS A 24 -10.18 -5.10 19.90
C LYS A 24 -10.68 -3.99 20.83
N LYS A 25 -11.80 -3.37 20.46
CA LYS A 25 -12.52 -2.33 21.22
C LYS A 25 -11.77 -1.02 21.53
N PRO A 26 -10.80 -0.53 20.72
CA PRO A 26 -10.36 0.84 20.86
C PRO A 26 -11.44 1.80 20.35
N ARG A 27 -11.31 3.09 20.66
CA ARG A 27 -12.09 4.12 19.98
C ARG A 27 -11.49 4.36 18.59
N VAL A 28 -12.29 4.19 17.55
CA VAL A 28 -11.84 4.37 16.16
C VAL A 28 -12.59 5.54 15.53
N PHE A 29 -11.84 6.47 14.99
CA PHE A 29 -12.32 7.60 14.21
C PHE A 29 -11.93 7.39 12.77
N GLY A 30 -12.91 7.26 11.87
CA GLY A 30 -12.68 7.16 10.45
C GLY A 30 -12.98 8.47 9.76
N ILE A 31 -12.06 8.98 8.94
CA ILE A 31 -12.32 10.13 8.08
C ILE A 31 -12.18 9.75 6.61
N ASP A 32 -13.13 10.24 5.81
CA ASP A 32 -13.15 10.11 4.36
C ASP A 32 -14.07 11.16 3.76
N THR A 33 -13.95 11.42 2.47
CA THR A 33 -14.89 12.28 1.74
C THR A 33 -16.23 11.61 1.49
N ARG A 34 -16.28 10.28 1.47
CA ARG A 34 -17.48 9.46 1.26
C ARG A 34 -17.71 8.57 2.47
N LYS A 35 -18.93 8.57 3.00
CA LYS A 35 -19.32 7.64 4.06
C LYS A 35 -19.44 6.22 3.47
N ASN A 36 -18.94 5.25 4.21
CA ASN A 36 -19.16 3.85 3.91
C ASN A 36 -20.13 3.25 4.94
N GLU A 37 -21.14 2.54 4.46
CA GLU A 37 -22.20 1.96 5.28
C GLU A 37 -21.85 0.57 5.84
N PHE A 38 -20.74 -0.04 5.36
CA PHE A 38 -20.37 -1.41 5.74
C PHE A 38 -19.91 -1.58 7.19
N ILE A 39 -19.48 -0.51 7.87
CA ILE A 39 -18.93 -0.60 9.24
C ILE A 39 -20.05 -0.59 10.31
N GLY A 40 -21.28 -0.37 9.93
CA GLY A 40 -22.43 -0.46 10.83
C GLY A 40 -22.42 0.58 11.97
N THR A 41 -23.11 0.25 13.04
CA THR A 41 -23.33 1.11 14.23
C THR A 41 -22.53 0.64 15.45
N ASP A 42 -21.23 0.31 15.27
CA ASP A 42 -20.39 -0.03 16.42
C ASP A 42 -20.22 1.20 17.33
N PRO A 43 -20.53 1.11 18.64
CA PRO A 43 -20.46 2.26 19.56
C PRO A 43 -19.04 2.82 19.74
N ASN A 44 -18.01 2.07 19.37
CA ASN A 44 -16.61 2.52 19.41
C ASN A 44 -16.15 3.16 18.09
N TYR A 45 -17.01 3.21 17.07
CA TYR A 45 -16.70 3.82 15.78
C TYR A 45 -17.40 5.15 15.59
N THR A 46 -16.63 6.15 15.22
CA THR A 46 -17.15 7.45 14.79
C THR A 46 -16.66 7.78 13.40
N PHE A 47 -17.57 7.86 12.45
CA PHE A 47 -17.24 8.35 11.10
C PHE A 47 -17.42 9.86 11.03
N ILE A 48 -16.42 10.55 10.49
CA ILE A 48 -16.42 11.98 10.27
C ILE A 48 -16.20 12.23 8.79
N GLN A 49 -17.20 12.75 8.08
CA GLN A 49 -17.05 13.11 6.69
C GLN A 49 -16.17 14.35 6.59
N CYS A 50 -14.96 14.18 6.03
CA CYS A 50 -13.95 15.23 5.98
C CYS A 50 -13.02 15.02 4.79
N ASP A 51 -12.70 16.11 4.07
CA ASP A 51 -11.61 16.10 3.10
C ASP A 51 -10.29 16.40 3.83
N ILE A 52 -9.26 15.60 3.58
CA ILE A 52 -7.92 15.82 4.16
C ILE A 52 -7.28 17.14 3.76
N THR A 53 -7.85 17.88 2.80
CA THR A 53 -7.44 19.23 2.44
C THR A 53 -7.94 20.29 3.42
N ASP A 54 -8.95 19.97 4.22
CA ASP A 54 -9.48 20.87 5.24
C ASP A 54 -8.62 20.80 6.51
N LYS A 55 -7.67 21.72 6.59
CA LYS A 55 -6.71 21.82 7.69
C LYS A 55 -7.38 21.96 9.05
N ASP A 56 -8.41 22.79 9.14
CA ASP A 56 -9.05 23.10 10.42
C ASP A 56 -9.90 21.93 10.89
N ALA A 57 -10.61 21.26 9.97
CA ALA A 57 -11.35 20.05 10.27
C ALA A 57 -10.41 18.92 10.77
N ILE A 58 -9.28 18.68 10.09
CA ILE A 58 -8.28 17.69 10.49
C ILE A 58 -7.69 18.01 11.87
N THR A 59 -7.33 19.26 12.11
CA THR A 59 -6.79 19.69 13.42
C THR A 59 -7.83 19.46 14.52
N ASN A 60 -9.07 19.85 14.29
CA ASN A 60 -10.17 19.66 15.25
C ASN A 60 -10.43 18.16 15.53
N VAL A 61 -10.38 17.30 14.50
CA VAL A 61 -10.57 15.84 14.70
C VAL A 61 -9.48 15.29 15.61
N ILE A 62 -8.23 15.65 15.40
CA ILE A 62 -7.11 15.15 16.19
C ILE A 62 -7.17 15.67 17.63
N ASP A 63 -7.33 16.98 17.81
CA ASP A 63 -7.31 17.63 19.14
C ASP A 63 -8.54 17.25 19.99
N SER A 64 -9.75 17.38 19.43
CA SER A 64 -11.01 17.18 20.18
C SER A 64 -11.22 15.73 20.59
N ASN A 65 -10.71 14.76 19.81
CA ASN A 65 -10.88 13.35 20.09
C ASN A 65 -9.69 12.72 20.83
N LYS A 66 -8.66 13.51 21.16
CA LYS A 66 -7.43 13.07 21.83
C LYS A 66 -6.86 11.84 21.15
N ILE A 67 -6.52 11.98 19.87
CA ILE A 67 -6.03 10.88 19.07
C ILE A 67 -4.66 10.43 19.55
N ASP A 68 -4.51 9.15 19.86
CA ASP A 68 -3.24 8.54 20.26
C ASP A 68 -2.42 8.05 19.05
N VAL A 69 -3.11 7.54 18.03
CA VAL A 69 -2.48 6.95 16.84
C VAL A 69 -3.18 7.43 15.58
N VAL A 70 -2.40 7.84 14.60
CA VAL A 70 -2.90 8.14 13.25
C VAL A 70 -2.43 7.05 12.29
N VAL A 71 -3.36 6.45 11.55
CA VAL A 71 -3.08 5.58 10.41
C VAL A 71 -3.51 6.32 9.15
N HIS A 72 -2.51 6.81 8.40
CA HIS A 72 -2.73 7.65 7.24
C HIS A 72 -2.74 6.81 5.96
N LEU A 73 -3.95 6.44 5.51
CA LEU A 73 -4.20 5.70 4.28
C LEU A 73 -4.69 6.60 3.14
N ALA A 74 -5.30 7.75 3.49
CA ALA A 74 -5.86 8.67 2.50
C ALA A 74 -4.78 9.18 1.54
N ASN A 75 -5.12 9.16 0.26
CA ASN A 75 -4.33 9.76 -0.79
C ASN A 75 -5.27 10.42 -1.80
N SER A 76 -4.79 11.43 -2.50
CA SER A 76 -5.53 12.05 -3.62
C SER A 76 -5.52 11.18 -4.88
N VAL A 77 -4.86 10.02 -4.86
CA VAL A 77 -4.69 9.10 -5.99
C VAL A 77 -5.18 7.72 -5.59
N ASP A 78 -6.17 7.22 -6.30
CA ASP A 78 -6.88 5.98 -5.97
C ASP A 78 -6.16 4.70 -6.43
N ASN A 79 -4.98 4.78 -7.11
CA ASN A 79 -4.50 3.59 -7.78
C ASN A 79 -2.98 3.43 -7.75
N ASP A 80 -2.53 2.28 -7.24
CA ASP A 80 -1.13 1.86 -7.26
C ASP A 80 -0.62 1.48 -8.66
N ILE A 81 -1.52 1.20 -9.59
CA ILE A 81 -1.21 0.61 -10.90
C ILE A 81 -1.22 1.67 -11.99
N ASP A 82 -2.04 2.70 -11.89
CA ASP A 82 -1.98 3.81 -12.82
C ASP A 82 -1.06 4.91 -12.28
N PRO A 83 0.19 4.98 -12.78
CA PRO A 83 1.16 5.97 -12.32
C PRO A 83 0.83 7.39 -12.78
N TYR A 84 -0.35 7.60 -13.39
CA TYR A 84 -0.74 8.91 -13.88
C TYR A 84 -1.25 9.78 -12.73
N VAL A 85 -0.31 10.39 -12.03
CA VAL A 85 -0.58 11.44 -11.05
C VAL A 85 -0.29 12.78 -11.71
N THR A 86 -1.26 13.66 -11.71
CA THR A 86 -1.10 15.01 -12.27
C THR A 86 -0.27 15.90 -11.33
N ASP A 87 0.32 16.96 -11.88
CA ASP A 87 1.02 17.96 -11.07
C ASP A 87 0.11 18.63 -10.03
N ALA A 88 -1.18 18.76 -10.33
CA ALA A 88 -2.17 19.32 -9.41
C ALA A 88 -2.39 18.39 -8.21
N GLU A 89 -2.54 17.09 -8.45
CA GLU A 89 -2.65 16.06 -7.42
C GLU A 89 -1.37 15.95 -6.57
N MET A 90 -0.21 16.03 -7.19
CA MET A 90 1.08 16.09 -6.49
C MET A 90 1.16 17.28 -5.52
N LYS A 91 0.75 18.47 -5.98
CA LYS A 91 0.72 19.68 -5.14
C LYS A 91 -0.30 19.56 -4.01
N LYS A 92 -1.51 19.08 -4.32
CA LYS A 92 -2.60 18.88 -3.34
C LYS A 92 -2.13 17.91 -2.24
N SER A 93 -1.63 16.73 -2.61
CA SER A 93 -1.14 15.72 -1.69
C SER A 93 -0.05 16.25 -0.76
N LYS A 94 0.94 16.96 -1.31
CA LYS A 94 2.04 17.58 -0.54
C LYS A 94 1.54 18.60 0.50
N ILE A 95 0.46 19.32 0.19
CA ILE A 95 -0.13 20.28 1.12
C ILE A 95 -0.88 19.55 2.23
N CYS A 96 -1.67 18.52 1.89
CA CYS A 96 -2.41 17.70 2.83
C CYS A 96 -1.47 16.99 3.81
N ASP A 97 -0.40 16.38 3.30
CA ASP A 97 0.63 15.73 4.11
C ASP A 97 1.21 16.68 5.16
N LYS A 98 1.57 17.90 4.75
CA LYS A 98 2.08 18.91 5.68
C LYS A 98 1.07 19.26 6.78
N PHE A 99 -0.21 19.34 6.43
CA PHE A 99 -1.23 19.72 7.41
C PHE A 99 -1.47 18.60 8.43
N ILE A 100 -1.63 17.37 7.97
CA ILE A 100 -1.91 16.27 8.88
C ILE A 100 -0.71 15.91 9.76
N TYR A 101 0.51 15.98 9.21
CA TYR A 101 1.72 15.73 9.99
C TYR A 101 1.93 16.80 11.06
N ALA A 102 1.75 18.09 10.69
CA ALA A 102 1.87 19.18 11.65
C ALA A 102 0.79 19.13 12.73
N ALA A 103 -0.44 18.78 12.38
CA ALA A 103 -1.53 18.61 13.37
C ALA A 103 -1.22 17.46 14.33
N ALA A 104 -0.77 16.31 13.82
CA ALA A 104 -0.38 15.16 14.62
C ALA A 104 0.82 15.46 15.54
N ASN A 105 1.83 16.17 15.02
CA ASN A 105 2.99 16.59 15.79
C ASN A 105 2.62 17.56 16.92
N LYS A 106 1.79 18.55 16.62
CA LYS A 106 1.32 19.53 17.62
C LYS A 106 0.49 18.88 18.74
N ALA A 107 -0.31 17.87 18.39
CA ALA A 107 -1.13 17.12 19.35
C ALA A 107 -0.32 16.02 20.07
N GLU A 108 0.96 15.86 19.77
CA GLU A 108 1.85 14.87 20.37
C GLU A 108 1.27 13.45 20.28
N VAL A 109 0.68 13.09 19.11
CA VAL A 109 0.17 11.73 18.94
C VAL A 109 1.29 10.73 19.15
N ARG A 110 1.01 9.65 19.84
CA ARG A 110 2.01 8.63 20.19
C ARG A 110 2.70 8.03 18.96
N SER A 111 1.93 7.76 17.91
CA SER A 111 2.47 7.16 16.69
C SER A 111 1.72 7.64 15.45
N PHE A 112 2.46 7.85 14.38
CA PHE A 112 1.94 8.16 13.06
C PHE A 112 2.39 7.10 12.06
N ILE A 113 1.46 6.36 11.48
CA ILE A 113 1.69 5.28 10.50
C ILE A 113 1.32 5.80 9.12
N LEU A 114 2.29 5.90 8.22
CA LEU A 114 2.10 6.31 6.83
C LEU A 114 2.09 5.07 5.93
N LEU A 115 1.05 4.91 5.11
CA LEU A 115 1.03 3.94 4.04
C LEU A 115 1.78 4.49 2.82
N SER A 116 2.96 3.90 2.56
CA SER A 116 3.80 4.15 1.38
C SER A 116 3.81 2.93 0.46
N THR A 117 4.69 2.90 -0.51
CA THR A 117 4.75 1.84 -1.53
C THR A 117 6.16 1.36 -1.81
N THR A 118 6.31 0.10 -2.23
CA THR A 118 7.59 -0.42 -2.76
C THR A 118 7.91 0.10 -4.15
N ALA A 119 6.97 0.75 -4.85
CA ALA A 119 7.21 1.39 -6.16
C ALA A 119 8.33 2.44 -6.12
N ILE A 120 8.62 3.02 -4.95
CA ILE A 120 9.72 3.96 -4.77
C ILE A 120 11.10 3.38 -5.09
N TYR A 121 11.28 2.06 -4.99
CA TYR A 121 12.54 1.42 -5.34
C TYR A 121 12.78 1.38 -6.85
N GLY A 122 11.71 1.50 -7.66
CA GLY A 122 11.79 1.32 -9.09
C GLY A 122 12.38 -0.05 -9.45
N VAL A 123 12.97 -0.13 -10.62
CA VAL A 123 13.62 -1.35 -11.11
C VAL A 123 14.98 -1.53 -10.45
N GLN A 124 15.15 -2.60 -9.70
CA GLN A 124 16.42 -2.99 -9.10
C GLN A 124 17.09 -4.10 -9.93
N LYS A 125 18.42 -4.07 -10.01
CA LYS A 125 19.22 -5.10 -10.66
C LYS A 125 19.80 -6.03 -9.59
N GLY A 126 19.99 -7.30 -9.96
CA GLY A 126 20.57 -8.30 -9.07
C GLY A 126 19.55 -9.32 -8.55
N ARG A 127 19.98 -10.18 -7.64
CA ARG A 127 19.13 -11.26 -7.08
C ARG A 127 18.87 -11.09 -5.59
N GLU A 128 19.56 -10.16 -4.96
CA GLU A 128 19.40 -9.92 -3.51
C GLU A 128 18.04 -9.28 -3.22
N PRO A 129 17.37 -9.71 -2.16
CA PRO A 129 16.12 -9.08 -1.73
C PRO A 129 16.28 -7.60 -1.48
N ILE A 130 15.29 -6.81 -1.90
CA ILE A 130 15.28 -5.36 -1.80
C ILE A 130 14.93 -4.98 -0.34
N ARG A 131 15.90 -4.41 0.36
CA ARG A 131 15.77 -3.97 1.75
C ARG A 131 15.34 -2.49 1.82
N GLU A 132 14.93 -2.05 3.01
CA GLU A 132 14.53 -0.66 3.27
C GLU A 132 15.65 0.35 3.00
N THR A 133 16.90 -0.09 2.99
CA THR A 133 18.08 0.71 2.67
C THR A 133 18.43 0.75 1.18
N ALA A 134 17.67 0.05 0.33
CA ALA A 134 17.90 0.05 -1.11
C ALA A 134 17.70 1.45 -1.70
N PRO A 135 18.44 1.80 -2.79
CA PRO A 135 18.28 3.08 -3.44
C PRO A 135 16.85 3.32 -3.93
N GLU A 136 16.32 4.50 -3.66
CA GLU A 136 15.04 4.97 -4.18
C GLU A 136 15.24 5.41 -5.64
N LYS A 137 14.69 4.64 -6.58
CA LYS A 137 14.80 4.85 -8.02
C LYS A 137 13.44 4.79 -8.71
N GLY A 138 12.38 5.11 -7.98
CA GLY A 138 11.04 5.20 -8.54
C GLY A 138 11.03 6.13 -9.76
N ASN A 139 10.32 5.74 -10.80
CA ASN A 139 10.28 6.44 -12.09
C ASN A 139 8.85 6.80 -12.52
N SER A 140 7.95 6.88 -11.55
CA SER A 140 6.57 7.31 -11.78
C SER A 140 6.20 8.49 -10.88
N ASN A 141 5.24 9.31 -11.32
CA ASN A 141 4.71 10.40 -10.50
C ASN A 141 4.14 9.90 -9.17
N TYR A 142 3.58 8.68 -9.15
CA TYR A 142 3.11 8.05 -7.92
C TYR A 142 4.26 7.73 -6.95
N ALA A 143 5.36 7.15 -7.44
CA ALA A 143 6.55 6.92 -6.62
C ALA A 143 7.12 8.24 -6.08
N ASP A 144 7.20 9.28 -6.91
CA ASP A 144 7.68 10.61 -6.51
C ASP A 144 6.78 11.26 -5.45
N LEU A 145 5.46 11.09 -5.57
CA LEU A 145 4.50 11.54 -4.58
C LEU A 145 4.77 10.87 -3.24
N LYS A 146 4.87 9.55 -3.20
CA LYS A 146 5.09 8.79 -1.96
C LYS A 146 6.48 9.08 -1.36
N MET A 147 7.55 9.16 -2.16
CA MET A 147 8.86 9.61 -1.69
C MET A 147 8.82 11.01 -1.07
N THR A 148 8.03 11.91 -1.68
CA THR A 148 7.85 13.27 -1.14
C THR A 148 7.12 13.24 0.21
N SER A 149 6.06 12.46 0.33
CA SER A 149 5.29 12.25 1.56
C SER A 149 6.19 11.72 2.70
N GLU A 150 6.99 10.69 2.42
CA GLU A 150 7.95 10.14 3.38
C GLU A 150 8.96 11.19 3.87
N LYS A 151 9.54 11.97 2.95
CA LYS A 151 10.52 13.03 3.30
C LYS A 151 9.89 14.14 4.14
N ILE A 152 8.66 14.55 3.86
CA ILE A 152 7.94 15.54 4.66
C ILE A 152 7.71 15.00 6.07
N MET A 153 7.21 13.76 6.18
CA MET A 153 6.97 13.10 7.45
C MET A 153 8.23 12.97 8.29
N GLN A 154 9.32 12.45 7.72
CA GLN A 154 10.60 12.31 8.41
C GLN A 154 11.15 13.65 8.90
N LYS A 155 10.97 14.73 8.12
CA LYS A 155 11.37 16.07 8.51
C LYS A 155 10.54 16.61 9.66
N GLU A 156 9.22 16.42 9.61
CA GLU A 156 8.28 16.92 10.61
C GLU A 156 8.52 16.25 11.97
N PHE A 157 8.66 14.93 12.00
CA PHE A 157 8.80 14.18 13.24
C PHE A 157 10.25 14.01 13.75
N LYS A 158 11.24 14.61 13.08
CA LYS A 158 12.67 14.45 13.43
C LYS A 158 13.02 14.81 14.88
N LYS A 159 12.28 15.73 15.48
CA LYS A 159 12.46 16.21 16.86
C LYS A 159 11.18 16.12 17.67
N SER A 160 10.29 15.24 17.28
CA SER A 160 8.99 15.03 17.89
C SER A 160 9.03 13.82 18.81
N GLU A 161 8.14 13.81 19.79
CA GLU A 161 7.86 12.61 20.60
C GLU A 161 6.97 11.61 19.85
N THR A 162 6.35 12.05 18.75
CA THR A 162 5.57 11.16 17.87
C THR A 162 6.48 10.17 17.16
N ILE A 163 6.16 8.89 17.25
CA ILE A 163 6.90 7.81 16.61
C ILE A 163 6.45 7.64 15.15
N PRO A 164 7.29 7.98 14.16
CA PRO A 164 6.96 7.81 12.75
C PRO A 164 7.19 6.37 12.31
N VAL A 165 6.20 5.78 11.63
CA VAL A 165 6.26 4.47 10.99
C VAL A 165 5.89 4.60 9.52
N ILE A 166 6.78 4.19 8.62
CA ILE A 166 6.55 4.20 7.19
C ILE A 166 6.41 2.75 6.72
N ALA A 167 5.23 2.40 6.23
CA ALA A 167 4.92 1.10 5.66
C ALA A 167 5.03 1.15 4.14
N ARG A 168 6.14 0.69 3.56
CA ARG A 168 6.35 0.54 2.12
C ARG A 168 5.75 -0.79 1.67
N VAL A 169 4.54 -0.74 1.17
CA VAL A 169 3.74 -1.93 0.87
C VAL A 169 3.88 -2.33 -0.58
N ALA A 170 4.10 -3.63 -0.84
CA ALA A 170 4.00 -4.22 -2.17
C ALA A 170 2.54 -4.17 -2.66
N PRO A 171 2.26 -4.31 -3.98
CA PRO A 171 0.90 -4.26 -4.48
C PRO A 171 -0.04 -5.17 -3.69
N ILE A 172 -1.15 -4.61 -3.22
CA ILE A 172 -2.06 -5.26 -2.27
C ILE A 172 -3.07 -6.12 -3.00
N TYR A 173 -3.44 -7.23 -2.39
CA TYR A 173 -4.50 -8.12 -2.86
C TYR A 173 -5.26 -8.79 -1.70
N ASP A 174 -6.44 -9.31 -2.01
CA ASP A 174 -7.17 -10.32 -1.22
C ASP A 174 -7.89 -11.29 -2.18
N ALA A 175 -8.79 -12.13 -1.67
CA ALA A 175 -9.52 -13.10 -2.47
C ALA A 175 -10.48 -12.45 -3.49
N GLU A 176 -11.04 -11.29 -3.15
CA GLU A 176 -11.99 -10.53 -3.98
C GLU A 176 -11.27 -9.50 -4.86
N TYR A 177 -10.27 -8.82 -4.31
CA TYR A 177 -9.51 -7.79 -4.99
C TYR A 177 -8.19 -8.35 -5.51
N THR A 178 -8.23 -8.94 -6.71
CA THR A 178 -7.05 -9.52 -7.39
C THR A 178 -6.51 -8.66 -8.53
N GLN A 179 -6.99 -7.42 -8.69
CA GLN A 179 -6.60 -6.56 -9.81
C GLN A 179 -5.07 -6.41 -9.93
N ASN A 180 -4.39 -6.18 -8.81
CA ASN A 180 -2.93 -6.05 -8.79
C ASN A 180 -2.19 -7.33 -9.24
N LEU A 181 -2.74 -8.51 -8.96
CA LEU A 181 -2.23 -9.79 -9.43
C LEU A 181 -2.46 -9.92 -10.94
N ARG A 182 -3.69 -9.72 -11.37
CA ARG A 182 -4.09 -9.81 -12.78
C ARG A 182 -3.27 -8.91 -13.68
N ASP A 183 -3.02 -7.70 -13.23
CA ASP A 183 -2.25 -6.70 -13.95
C ASP A 183 -0.79 -7.13 -14.24
N ARG A 184 -0.32 -8.23 -13.69
CA ARG A 184 0.99 -8.81 -14.00
C ARG A 184 0.98 -9.82 -15.13
N VAL A 185 -0.18 -10.34 -15.49
CA VAL A 185 -0.31 -11.44 -16.45
C VAL A 185 -1.42 -11.24 -17.48
N PHE A 186 -2.39 -10.37 -17.22
CA PHE A 186 -3.62 -10.26 -17.98
C PHE A 186 -3.70 -8.97 -18.81
N ASP A 187 -4.07 -9.09 -20.07
CA ASP A 187 -4.47 -7.98 -20.92
C ASP A 187 -6.00 -7.89 -20.99
N ALA A 188 -6.56 -6.90 -20.33
CA ALA A 188 -7.99 -6.69 -20.25
C ALA A 188 -8.63 -6.37 -21.63
N LYS A 189 -7.87 -5.75 -22.55
CA LYS A 189 -8.36 -5.41 -23.89
C LYS A 189 -8.53 -6.63 -24.76
N GLU A 190 -7.59 -7.59 -24.64
CA GLU A 190 -7.60 -8.82 -25.42
C GLU A 190 -8.30 -9.97 -24.69
N ASN A 191 -8.68 -9.80 -23.44
CA ASN A 191 -9.21 -10.84 -22.54
C ASN A 191 -8.33 -12.09 -22.47
N VAL A 192 -7.01 -11.88 -22.40
CA VAL A 192 -5.99 -12.92 -22.48
C VAL A 192 -4.98 -12.74 -21.38
N ALA A 193 -4.55 -13.85 -20.77
CA ALA A 193 -3.36 -13.87 -19.93
C ALA A 193 -2.15 -14.30 -20.75
N TYR A 194 -1.01 -13.68 -20.46
CA TYR A 194 0.27 -14.02 -21.08
C TYR A 194 1.21 -14.65 -20.07
N ILE A 195 1.86 -15.72 -20.47
CA ILE A 195 2.87 -16.42 -19.68
C ILE A 195 4.17 -16.54 -20.46
N PHE A 196 5.27 -16.21 -19.84
CA PHE A 196 6.61 -16.37 -20.43
C PHE A 196 7.27 -17.64 -19.87
N ASN A 197 7.91 -18.43 -20.73
CA ASN A 197 8.49 -19.73 -20.34
C ASN A 197 7.45 -20.60 -19.61
N ASP A 198 7.83 -21.11 -18.43
CA ASP A 198 7.01 -21.94 -17.54
C ASP A 198 6.16 -21.14 -16.54
N GLY A 199 6.35 -19.81 -16.48
CA GLY A 199 5.63 -18.93 -15.57
C GLY A 199 6.15 -18.94 -14.12
N GLU A 200 7.29 -19.58 -13.85
CA GLU A 200 7.86 -19.69 -12.50
C GLU A 200 8.57 -18.40 -12.01
N TYR A 201 8.59 -17.35 -12.83
CA TYR A 201 9.00 -16.03 -12.36
C TYR A 201 7.91 -15.42 -11.47
N GLY A 202 8.34 -14.77 -10.39
CA GLY A 202 7.43 -14.28 -9.38
C GLY A 202 7.60 -12.81 -9.03
N PHE A 203 6.61 -12.30 -8.32
CA PHE A 203 6.51 -10.91 -7.88
C PHE A 203 6.21 -10.85 -6.40
N SER A 204 6.67 -9.79 -5.74
CA SER A 204 6.21 -9.48 -4.40
C SER A 204 4.85 -8.81 -4.43
N PHE A 205 3.95 -9.32 -3.63
CA PHE A 205 2.65 -8.74 -3.30
C PHE A 205 2.49 -8.70 -1.79
N CYS A 206 1.47 -8.05 -1.32
CA CYS A 206 1.10 -8.03 0.09
C CYS A 206 -0.39 -8.36 0.24
N CYS A 207 -0.71 -9.50 0.83
CA CYS A 207 -2.08 -9.78 1.22
C CYS A 207 -2.55 -8.70 2.22
N VAL A 208 -3.74 -8.12 2.02
CA VAL A 208 -4.27 -7.06 2.87
C VAL A 208 -4.27 -7.46 4.35
N PHE A 209 -4.51 -8.72 4.67
CA PHE A 209 -4.53 -9.20 6.06
C PHE A 209 -3.13 -9.19 6.71
N ASN A 210 -2.04 -9.37 5.93
CA ASN A 210 -0.68 -9.20 6.45
C ASN A 210 -0.40 -7.73 6.79
N LEU A 211 -0.87 -6.79 5.97
CA LEU A 211 -0.80 -5.36 6.27
C LEU A 211 -1.59 -5.00 7.53
N ILE A 212 -2.82 -5.51 7.67
CA ILE A 212 -3.67 -5.28 8.83
C ILE A 212 -3.03 -5.86 10.10
N ASP A 213 -2.49 -7.08 10.04
CA ASP A 213 -1.77 -7.70 11.16
C ASP A 213 -0.55 -6.87 11.57
N PHE A 214 0.20 -6.31 10.60
CA PHE A 214 1.34 -5.43 10.86
C PHE A 214 0.89 -4.13 11.55
N ILE A 215 -0.11 -3.42 11.01
CA ILE A 215 -0.62 -2.17 11.62
C ILE A 215 -1.12 -2.43 13.04
N ASN A 216 -1.88 -3.50 13.26
CA ASN A 216 -2.31 -3.92 14.58
C ASN A 216 -1.12 -4.22 15.51
N GLY A 217 -0.06 -4.83 14.98
CA GLY A 217 1.18 -5.07 15.71
C GLY A 217 1.79 -3.77 16.20
N ILE A 218 1.97 -2.78 15.31
CA ILE A 218 2.50 -1.46 15.65
C ILE A 218 1.65 -0.75 16.73
N ILE A 219 0.33 -0.75 16.59
CA ILE A 219 -0.59 -0.10 17.53
C ILE A 219 -0.46 -0.67 18.94
N ASN A 220 -0.20 -1.97 19.06
CA ASN A 220 -0.15 -2.69 20.34
C ASN A 220 1.25 -2.78 20.95
N VAL A 221 2.32 -2.40 20.25
CA VAL A 221 3.68 -2.42 20.82
C VAL A 221 3.88 -1.24 21.76
N PRO A 222 4.47 -1.45 22.95
CA PRO A 222 4.89 -0.34 23.82
C PRO A 222 5.90 0.56 23.13
N THR A 223 5.86 1.84 23.45
CA THR A 223 6.62 2.93 22.82
C THR A 223 8.11 2.67 22.61
N GLY A 224 8.66 3.15 21.51
CA GLY A 224 10.10 3.33 21.27
C GLY A 224 10.84 2.22 20.55
N ARG A 225 10.20 1.06 20.23
CA ARG A 225 10.89 -0.08 19.61
C ARG A 225 10.57 -0.32 18.13
N TYR A 226 9.77 0.53 17.49
CA TYR A 226 9.23 0.27 16.15
C TYR A 226 9.29 1.48 15.21
N GLU A 227 10.02 2.49 15.56
CA GLU A 227 10.28 3.63 14.67
C GLU A 227 10.94 3.20 13.36
N GLY A 228 10.54 3.81 12.26
CA GLY A 228 11.24 3.77 10.98
C GLY A 228 10.46 3.16 9.83
N ILE A 229 11.21 2.70 8.83
CA ILE A 229 10.70 2.20 7.56
C ILE A 229 10.60 0.67 7.59
N TYR A 230 9.52 0.15 7.04
CA TYR A 230 9.25 -1.28 6.94
C TYR A 230 8.77 -1.64 5.53
N ASN A 231 9.41 -2.61 4.93
CA ASN A 231 8.90 -3.25 3.73
C ASN A 231 7.84 -4.29 4.08
N LEU A 232 6.68 -4.20 3.46
CA LEU A 232 5.58 -5.14 3.65
C LEU A 232 5.33 -5.88 2.35
N ALA A 233 5.64 -7.16 2.36
CA ALA A 233 5.35 -8.10 1.29
C ALA A 233 5.06 -9.47 1.90
N ASP A 234 4.41 -10.34 1.18
CA ASP A 234 4.20 -11.72 1.58
C ASP A 234 5.53 -12.46 1.78
N SER A 235 5.49 -13.56 2.49
CA SER A 235 6.71 -14.30 2.84
C SER A 235 7.37 -14.99 1.66
N ARG A 236 6.67 -15.08 0.53
CA ARG A 236 7.18 -15.64 -0.72
C ARG A 236 6.66 -14.84 -1.92
N LEU A 237 7.34 -14.96 -3.03
CA LEU A 237 6.85 -14.45 -4.30
C LEU A 237 5.61 -15.24 -4.74
N ILE A 238 4.70 -14.58 -5.45
CA ILE A 238 3.61 -15.22 -6.18
C ILE A 238 4.03 -15.29 -7.64
N THR A 239 4.02 -16.48 -8.22
CA THR A 239 4.46 -16.68 -9.60
C THR A 239 3.36 -16.31 -10.61
N ALA A 240 3.77 -16.01 -11.84
CA ALA A 240 2.81 -15.75 -12.92
C ALA A 240 1.88 -16.95 -13.14
N LYS A 241 2.42 -18.17 -13.03
CA LYS A 241 1.64 -19.41 -13.12
C LYS A 241 0.59 -19.49 -12.01
N GLU A 242 0.98 -19.24 -10.75
CA GLU A 242 0.03 -19.25 -9.62
C GLU A 242 -1.10 -18.23 -9.81
N ILE A 243 -0.79 -17.03 -10.31
CA ILE A 243 -1.80 -16.01 -10.60
C ILE A 243 -2.79 -16.52 -11.66
N ILE A 244 -2.25 -17.04 -12.77
CA ILE A 244 -3.07 -17.55 -13.87
C ILE A 244 -3.95 -18.72 -13.41
N ASP A 245 -3.40 -19.66 -12.66
CA ASP A 245 -4.14 -20.82 -12.16
C ASP A 245 -5.26 -20.38 -11.21
N TYR A 246 -4.96 -19.46 -10.27
CA TYR A 246 -5.96 -18.88 -9.37
C TYR A 246 -7.09 -18.17 -10.14
N GLU A 247 -6.77 -17.32 -11.10
CA GLU A 247 -7.76 -16.58 -11.87
C GLU A 247 -8.60 -17.48 -12.80
N LYS A 248 -8.02 -18.58 -13.29
CA LYS A 248 -8.77 -19.60 -14.04
C LYS A 248 -9.78 -20.33 -13.16
N GLU A 249 -9.38 -20.75 -11.95
CA GLU A 249 -10.28 -21.41 -11.01
C GLU A 249 -11.49 -20.53 -10.66
N HIS A 250 -11.30 -19.21 -10.68
CA HIS A 250 -12.37 -18.22 -10.43
C HIS A 250 -13.07 -17.73 -11.71
N HIS A 251 -12.82 -18.36 -12.86
CA HIS A 251 -13.41 -18.00 -14.17
C HIS A 251 -13.17 -16.54 -14.61
N ARG A 252 -12.05 -15.93 -14.19
CA ARG A 252 -11.72 -14.53 -14.47
C ARG A 252 -10.78 -14.33 -15.66
N ILE A 253 -10.27 -15.41 -16.25
CA ILE A 253 -9.38 -15.40 -17.43
C ILE A 253 -9.98 -16.30 -18.52
N GLY A 254 -10.03 -15.80 -19.76
CA GLY A 254 -10.49 -16.55 -20.91
C GLY A 254 -9.42 -17.47 -21.48
N ALA A 255 -8.43 -16.92 -22.16
CA ALA A 255 -7.34 -17.65 -22.80
C ALA A 255 -5.97 -17.37 -22.15
N VAL A 256 -5.05 -18.31 -22.31
CA VAL A 256 -3.63 -18.13 -21.92
C VAL A 256 -2.75 -18.33 -23.16
N ILE A 257 -1.92 -17.36 -23.42
CA ILE A 257 -0.95 -17.40 -24.53
C ILE A 257 0.46 -17.48 -23.96
N GLN A 258 1.17 -18.54 -24.34
CA GLN A 258 2.58 -18.67 -24.01
C GLN A 258 3.42 -17.84 -24.97
N LYS A 259 4.30 -17.02 -24.43
CA LYS A 259 5.26 -16.20 -25.18
C LYS A 259 6.69 -16.64 -24.88
N SER A 260 7.52 -16.66 -25.92
CA SER A 260 8.96 -16.86 -25.75
C SER A 260 9.67 -15.55 -25.40
N PRO A 261 10.70 -15.56 -24.54
CA PRO A 261 11.54 -14.40 -24.28
C PRO A 261 12.16 -13.92 -25.60
N GLY A 262 12.04 -12.63 -25.89
CA GLY A 262 12.57 -12.04 -27.12
C GLY A 262 11.52 -11.65 -28.16
N MET A 263 10.30 -12.16 -28.12
CA MET A 263 9.21 -11.67 -28.97
C MET A 263 8.70 -10.27 -28.58
N GLY A 264 9.01 -9.79 -27.38
CA GLY A 264 8.64 -8.45 -26.91
C GLY A 264 9.64 -7.35 -27.20
N LEU A 265 10.81 -7.67 -27.75
CA LEU A 265 11.89 -6.68 -27.97
C LEU A 265 11.68 -5.75 -29.16
N SER A 266 10.66 -5.99 -30.00
CA SER A 266 10.33 -5.12 -31.14
C SER A 266 9.25 -4.09 -30.83
N ILE A 267 8.79 -3.97 -29.60
CA ILE A 267 7.82 -2.95 -29.21
C ILE A 267 8.55 -1.62 -29.09
N ASN A 268 8.18 -0.69 -29.96
CA ASN A 268 8.71 0.67 -30.05
C ASN A 268 8.94 1.33 -28.69
N LYS A 269 10.17 1.62 -28.34
CA LYS A 269 10.62 2.31 -27.13
C LYS A 269 9.90 3.64 -26.84
N GLY A 270 9.17 4.20 -27.80
CA GLY A 270 8.42 5.46 -27.66
C GLY A 270 6.99 5.34 -27.15
N LYS A 271 6.37 4.14 -27.22
CA LYS A 271 4.98 3.90 -26.75
C LYS A 271 4.88 3.18 -25.40
N MET A 272 6.00 2.78 -24.83
CA MET A 272 6.08 1.95 -23.62
C MET A 272 5.75 2.67 -22.32
N LYS A 273 5.29 3.91 -22.32
CA LYS A 273 5.05 4.64 -21.07
C LYS A 273 3.77 4.24 -20.32
N THR A 274 2.87 3.47 -20.92
CA THR A 274 1.58 3.14 -20.32
C THR A 274 1.20 1.68 -20.26
N ASP A 275 1.81 0.80 -21.07
CA ASP A 275 1.39 -0.62 -21.20
C ASP A 275 2.46 -1.66 -20.78
N TYR A 276 3.58 -1.27 -20.19
CA TYR A 276 4.66 -2.20 -19.81
C TYR A 276 4.34 -3.09 -18.61
N ARG A 277 3.17 -2.92 -18.00
CA ARG A 277 2.78 -3.60 -16.75
C ARG A 277 2.62 -5.10 -16.90
N TYR A 278 2.25 -5.56 -18.08
CA TYR A 278 1.81 -6.95 -18.29
C TYR A 278 2.84 -7.82 -18.97
N PHE A 279 3.66 -7.25 -19.88
CA PHE A 279 4.44 -8.04 -20.83
C PHE A 279 5.86 -7.56 -21.02
N ASP A 280 6.36 -6.66 -20.20
CA ASP A 280 7.74 -6.24 -20.31
C ASP A 280 8.65 -7.41 -19.87
N PRO A 281 9.42 -8.04 -20.80
CA PRO A 281 10.38 -9.07 -20.41
C PRO A 281 11.38 -8.59 -19.37
N SER A 282 11.61 -7.27 -19.26
CA SER A 282 12.44 -6.69 -18.21
C SER A 282 11.85 -6.91 -16.83
N ILE A 283 10.53 -7.00 -16.70
CA ILE A 283 9.85 -7.29 -15.43
C ILE A 283 10.15 -8.73 -14.99
N THR A 284 10.22 -9.67 -15.91
CA THR A 284 10.50 -11.08 -15.58
C THR A 284 11.96 -11.33 -15.19
N PHE A 285 12.88 -10.43 -15.58
CA PHE A 285 14.31 -10.54 -15.31
C PHE A 285 14.83 -9.57 -14.25
N ASN A 286 13.98 -8.64 -13.80
CA ASN A 286 14.33 -7.71 -12.74
C ASN A 286 14.06 -8.30 -11.37
N ASN A 287 14.77 -7.79 -10.39
CA ASN A 287 14.55 -8.18 -9.01
C ASN A 287 13.32 -7.46 -8.44
N TRP A 288 12.30 -8.24 -8.13
CA TRP A 288 11.05 -7.78 -7.47
C TRP A 288 10.87 -8.42 -6.10
N ASN A 289 11.91 -9.05 -5.58
CA ASN A 289 11.88 -9.70 -4.28
C ASN A 289 12.09 -8.66 -3.18
N ILE A 290 11.04 -8.39 -2.42
CA ILE A 290 11.06 -7.42 -1.31
C ILE A 290 11.38 -8.15 0.00
N ASP A 291 12.43 -7.71 0.69
CA ASP A 291 12.78 -8.21 2.02
C ASP A 291 11.83 -7.65 3.08
N ASN A 292 11.03 -8.51 3.70
CA ASN A 292 10.11 -8.18 4.78
C ASN A 292 10.60 -8.60 6.18
N THR A 293 11.88 -8.94 6.31
CA THR A 293 12.45 -9.47 7.56
C THR A 293 12.24 -8.54 8.76
N ARG A 294 12.28 -7.24 8.52
CA ARG A 294 12.06 -6.24 9.58
C ARG A 294 10.59 -6.23 10.02
N ALA A 295 9.65 -6.27 9.08
CA ALA A 295 8.22 -6.27 9.37
C ALA A 295 7.78 -7.56 10.08
N LYS A 296 8.39 -8.70 9.77
CA LYS A 296 8.14 -9.99 10.45
C LYS A 296 8.43 -9.99 11.94
N ARG A 297 9.24 -9.07 12.43
CA ARG A 297 9.49 -8.90 13.87
C ARG A 297 8.30 -8.25 14.60
N ILE A 298 7.42 -7.61 13.87
CA ILE A 298 6.21 -6.91 14.38
C ILE A 298 5.00 -7.83 14.31
N ALA A 299 4.80 -8.50 13.16
CA ALA A 299 3.66 -9.39 12.95
C ALA A 299 4.04 -10.57 12.02
N PRO A 300 3.40 -11.73 12.17
CA PRO A 300 3.59 -12.84 11.25
C PRO A 300 2.94 -12.54 9.89
N PHE A 301 3.68 -12.74 8.80
CA PHE A 301 3.18 -12.65 7.43
C PHE A 301 2.74 -14.05 6.98
N ARG A 302 1.56 -14.46 7.40
CA ARG A 302 1.02 -15.83 7.25
C ARG A 302 -0.01 -15.96 6.11
N TRP A 303 -0.58 -14.84 5.67
CA TRP A 303 -1.58 -14.84 4.62
C TRP A 303 -0.92 -14.90 3.26
N THR A 304 -1.49 -15.72 2.37
CA THR A 304 -0.99 -15.98 1.02
C THR A 304 -2.18 -16.08 0.07
N LEU A 305 -1.94 -16.16 -1.23
CA LEU A 305 -3.00 -16.31 -2.22
C LEU A 305 -3.86 -17.58 -2.00
N SER A 306 -3.26 -18.63 -1.43
CA SER A 306 -3.99 -19.90 -1.19
C SER A 306 -4.83 -19.92 0.08
N ASN A 307 -4.64 -18.99 1.01
CA ASN A 307 -5.35 -18.96 2.29
C ASN A 307 -5.93 -17.59 2.65
N THR A 308 -5.91 -16.64 1.73
CA THR A 308 -6.62 -15.36 1.88
C THR A 308 -8.14 -15.58 1.88
N LYS A 309 -8.86 -14.67 2.52
CA LYS A 309 -10.32 -14.74 2.69
C LYS A 309 -11.02 -13.71 1.83
#